data_9fbd00019a5de87582ba45239e1ec754
#
_entry.id   9fbd00019a5de87582ba45239e1ec754
#
_cell.length_a   1.000
_cell.length_b   1.000
_cell.length_c   1.000
_cell.angle_alpha   90.00
_cell.angle_beta   90.00
_cell.angle_gamma   90.00
#
_symmetry.space_group_name_H-M   'P 1'
#
loop_
_entity.id
_entity.type
_entity.pdbx_description
1 polymer ?
#
loop_
_entity_poly.entity_id
_entity_poly.type
_entity_poly.pdbx_seq_one_letter_code
_entity_poly.pdbx_strand_id
1 'polypeptide(L)'
;MLEAIHYTAGGSKRPAAFALPEELFDGTVNEPVLHQAIKAYLNNQRQGTAKTKTRSFISGGNQKPWKQKGTGRARQGSTRAPHWRGGGTVFGPIPRDYTTEVPRKVKALARRSALNARAREGRLHVVEKIALEAPSTKTLAGLLAKLGFDGQKVLVLTHGVNRNAYLSSRNLQQVHVVPYSDVAPYDVLWSAQVIVEEGAFTGREAEVTEALTAAVAKSPRTPKAAKAPRAAKAVKAPKATKAVKAAKKPAATKAVKKTSAKKAAAKPAAKKAAPKKKKGE
;
A
#
# COMPACT_ATOMS: atom_id res chain seq x y z
N MET A 1 -3.69 3.55 -36.86
CA MET A 1 -2.59 2.86 -36.17
C MET A 1 -1.75 3.89 -35.44
N LEU A 2 -1.35 3.62 -34.20
CA LEU A 2 -0.40 4.46 -33.46
C LEU A 2 1.01 3.95 -33.74
N GLU A 3 1.94 4.89 -33.93
CA GLU A 3 3.34 4.58 -34.22
C GLU A 3 4.24 5.13 -33.11
N ALA A 4 5.32 4.43 -32.81
CA ALA A 4 6.34 4.85 -31.86
C ALA A 4 7.71 4.94 -32.51
N ILE A 5 8.54 5.82 -31.98
CA ILE A 5 9.92 5.95 -32.46
C ILE A 5 10.69 4.72 -32.01
N HIS A 6 11.37 4.05 -32.96
CA HIS A 6 12.14 2.84 -32.72
C HIS A 6 13.63 3.14 -32.59
N TYR A 7 14.29 2.57 -31.59
CA TYR A 7 15.72 2.70 -31.33
C TYR A 7 16.38 1.34 -31.28
N THR A 8 17.62 1.29 -31.68
CA THR A 8 18.48 0.10 -31.51
C THR A 8 18.90 -0.04 -30.05
N ALA A 9 19.43 -1.20 -29.68
CA ALA A 9 20.01 -1.45 -28.36
C ALA A 9 21.12 -0.44 -27.96
N GLY A 10 21.82 0.14 -28.95
CA GLY A 10 22.86 1.17 -28.77
C GLY A 10 22.33 2.60 -28.60
N GLY A 11 21.01 2.84 -28.71
CA GLY A 11 20.38 4.15 -28.62
C GLY A 11 20.31 4.95 -29.92
N SER A 12 20.64 4.34 -31.08
CA SER A 12 20.51 5.00 -32.39
C SER A 12 19.06 4.87 -32.88
N LYS A 13 18.50 5.97 -33.43
CA LYS A 13 17.16 5.99 -34.01
C LYS A 13 17.10 5.18 -35.29
N ARG A 14 16.13 4.29 -35.43
CA ARG A 14 15.84 3.59 -36.70
C ARG A 14 15.01 4.48 -37.64
N PRO A 15 15.21 4.35 -38.95
CA PRO A 15 14.42 5.12 -39.93
C PRO A 15 12.95 4.69 -39.96
N ALA A 16 12.66 3.42 -39.69
CA ALA A 16 11.31 2.87 -39.65
C ALA A 16 10.68 3.07 -38.26
N ALA A 17 9.48 3.65 -38.21
CA ALA A 17 8.67 3.71 -36.99
C ALA A 17 8.15 2.30 -36.62
N PHE A 18 8.00 2.05 -35.33
CA PHE A 18 7.43 0.80 -34.85
C PHE A 18 5.90 0.91 -34.79
N ALA A 19 5.21 0.04 -35.54
CA ALA A 19 3.75 -0.04 -35.49
C ALA A 19 3.32 -0.69 -34.19
N LEU A 20 2.55 0.01 -33.37
CA LEU A 20 2.08 -0.51 -32.09
C LEU A 20 0.92 -1.50 -32.31
N PRO A 21 0.85 -2.62 -31.55
CA PRO A 21 -0.24 -3.61 -31.68
C PRO A 21 -1.59 -2.98 -31.39
N GLU A 22 -2.55 -3.09 -32.31
CA GLU A 22 -3.89 -2.49 -32.20
C GLU A 22 -4.70 -3.02 -31.01
N GLU A 23 -4.47 -4.27 -30.64
CA GLU A 23 -5.12 -4.88 -29.46
C GLU A 23 -4.84 -4.15 -28.14
N LEU A 24 -3.65 -3.57 -28.04
CA LEU A 24 -3.20 -2.84 -26.84
C LEU A 24 -3.33 -1.33 -26.99
N PHE A 25 -3.22 -0.83 -28.23
CA PHE A 25 -3.15 0.59 -28.56
C PHE A 25 -4.26 1.00 -29.53
N ASP A 26 -5.51 0.92 -29.04
CA ASP A 26 -6.70 1.40 -29.76
C ASP A 26 -6.85 2.93 -29.78
N GLY A 27 -5.93 3.62 -29.13
CA GLY A 27 -5.95 5.08 -29.00
C GLY A 27 -7.04 5.61 -28.07
N THR A 28 -7.85 4.77 -27.42
CA THR A 28 -8.89 5.24 -26.50
C THR A 28 -8.31 5.56 -25.13
N VAL A 29 -8.68 6.72 -24.57
CA VAL A 29 -8.27 7.15 -23.22
C VAL A 29 -9.51 7.33 -22.36
N ASN A 30 -9.62 6.54 -21.30
CA ASN A 30 -10.72 6.62 -20.34
C ASN A 30 -10.25 7.29 -19.05
N GLU A 31 -10.43 8.60 -18.96
CA GLU A 31 -9.99 9.41 -17.82
C GLU A 31 -10.64 9.03 -16.48
N PRO A 32 -11.97 8.77 -16.37
CA PRO A 32 -12.59 8.35 -15.14
C PRO A 32 -11.98 7.07 -14.55
N VAL A 33 -11.69 6.09 -15.42
CA VAL A 33 -11.08 4.82 -15.00
C VAL A 33 -9.62 5.02 -14.56
N LEU A 34 -8.87 5.88 -15.25
CA LEU A 34 -7.52 6.29 -14.87
C LEU A 34 -7.52 6.94 -13.49
N HIS A 35 -8.38 7.94 -13.27
CA HIS A 35 -8.48 8.62 -12.00
C HIS A 35 -8.81 7.65 -10.84
N GLN A 36 -9.78 6.74 -11.04
CA GLN A 36 -10.14 5.73 -10.05
C GLN A 36 -8.95 4.82 -9.70
N ALA A 37 -8.22 4.33 -10.70
CA ALA A 37 -7.08 3.45 -10.51
C ALA A 37 -5.91 4.16 -9.77
N ILE A 38 -5.60 5.40 -10.17
CA ILE A 38 -4.54 6.21 -9.53
C ILE A 38 -4.90 6.56 -8.09
N LYS A 39 -6.15 6.97 -7.84
CA LYS A 39 -6.64 7.26 -6.49
C LYS A 39 -6.52 6.04 -5.57
N ALA A 40 -6.90 4.85 -6.06
CA ALA A 40 -6.76 3.61 -5.32
C ALA A 40 -5.28 3.27 -5.07
N TYR A 41 -4.42 3.41 -6.07
CA TYR A 41 -2.98 3.16 -5.96
C TYR A 41 -2.34 4.04 -4.88
N LEU A 42 -2.58 5.35 -4.91
CA LEU A 42 -2.05 6.29 -3.92
C LEU A 42 -2.63 6.07 -2.51
N ASN A 43 -3.91 5.73 -2.40
CA ASN A 43 -4.53 5.41 -1.12
C ASN A 43 -3.91 4.15 -0.50
N ASN A 44 -3.65 3.12 -1.30
CA ASN A 44 -3.07 1.86 -0.83
C ASN A 44 -1.63 1.99 -0.32
N GLN A 45 -0.93 3.07 -0.67
CA GLN A 45 0.40 3.39 -0.12
C GLN A 45 0.32 4.04 1.27
N ARG A 46 -0.85 4.54 1.69
CA ARG A 46 -1.01 5.23 2.97
C ARG A 46 -1.12 4.23 4.12
N GLN A 47 -0.29 4.38 5.11
CA GLN A 47 -0.24 3.49 6.28
C GLN A 47 -1.35 3.76 7.31
N GLY A 48 -1.87 4.99 7.37
CA GLY A 48 -3.01 5.36 8.21
C GLY A 48 -2.80 5.29 9.73
N THR A 49 -1.59 5.48 10.21
CA THR A 49 -1.20 5.30 11.63
C THR A 49 -1.47 6.50 12.54
N ALA A 50 -1.98 7.61 11.99
CA ALA A 50 -2.25 8.82 12.78
C ALA A 50 -3.26 8.53 13.90
N LYS A 51 -2.88 8.86 15.16
CA LYS A 51 -3.71 8.63 16.34
C LYS A 51 -3.54 9.75 17.35
N THR A 52 -4.64 10.19 17.94
CA THR A 52 -4.63 11.04 19.12
C THR A 52 -5.19 10.29 20.34
N LYS A 53 -4.77 10.72 21.53
CA LYS A 53 -5.25 10.11 22.77
C LYS A 53 -6.60 10.75 23.16
N THR A 54 -7.63 9.95 23.29
CA THR A 54 -8.90 10.35 23.90
C THR A 54 -8.76 10.39 25.41
N ARG A 55 -9.73 10.96 26.11
CA ARG A 55 -9.68 11.09 27.58
C ARG A 55 -9.40 9.79 28.34
N SER A 56 -9.79 8.62 27.79
CA SER A 56 -9.56 7.32 28.41
C SER A 56 -8.10 6.84 28.30
N PHE A 57 -7.38 7.27 27.26
CA PHE A 57 -5.98 6.87 27.01
C PHE A 57 -4.94 7.82 27.62
N ILE A 58 -5.37 8.98 28.18
CA ILE A 58 -4.45 9.90 28.84
C ILE A 58 -4.20 9.42 30.28
N SER A 59 -2.95 9.44 30.70
CA SER A 59 -2.55 9.12 32.07
C SER A 59 -3.00 10.23 33.06
N GLY A 60 -3.36 9.89 34.30
CA GLY A 60 -3.81 10.82 35.35
C GLY A 60 -5.33 10.97 35.46
N GLY A 61 -5.81 11.87 36.32
CA GLY A 61 -7.23 12.25 36.43
C GLY A 61 -8.18 11.17 36.91
N ASN A 62 -7.72 10.19 37.68
CA ASN A 62 -8.54 9.08 38.22
C ASN A 62 -9.51 9.53 39.30
N GLN A 63 -9.19 10.62 40.01
CA GLN A 63 -10.00 11.17 41.09
C GLN A 63 -10.77 12.38 40.61
N LYS A 64 -12.01 12.56 41.11
CA LYS A 64 -12.81 13.74 40.89
C LYS A 64 -12.12 14.97 41.48
N PRO A 65 -11.93 16.09 40.73
CA PRO A 65 -11.15 17.24 41.18
C PRO A 65 -11.69 17.89 42.48
N TRP A 66 -13.03 17.94 42.61
CA TRP A 66 -13.75 18.49 43.79
C TRP A 66 -15.14 17.89 43.94
N LYS A 67 -15.77 18.15 45.10
CA LYS A 67 -17.13 17.70 45.40
C LYS A 67 -18.15 18.25 44.40
N GLN A 68 -19.28 17.54 44.23
CA GLN A 68 -20.32 17.86 43.25
C GLN A 68 -21.00 19.21 43.52
N LYS A 69 -21.16 19.61 44.83
CA LYS A 69 -21.79 20.83 45.30
C LYS A 69 -20.96 21.42 46.45
N GLY A 70 -21.16 22.69 46.80
CA GLY A 70 -20.53 23.34 47.97
C GLY A 70 -19.16 23.96 47.72
N THR A 71 -18.67 24.05 46.45
CA THR A 71 -17.33 24.62 46.16
C THR A 71 -17.42 25.94 45.39
N GLY A 72 -18.60 26.39 44.95
CA GLY A 72 -18.79 27.58 44.09
C GLY A 72 -18.21 27.47 42.69
N ARG A 73 -17.57 26.33 42.37
CA ARG A 73 -16.94 26.08 41.09
C ARG A 73 -17.83 25.27 40.15
N ALA A 74 -17.60 25.37 38.84
CA ALA A 74 -18.26 24.53 37.84
C ALA A 74 -18.02 23.06 38.12
N ARG A 75 -19.02 22.21 37.91
CA ARG A 75 -18.96 20.77 38.15
C ARG A 75 -17.96 20.11 37.17
N GLN A 76 -17.02 19.32 37.70
CA GLN A 76 -16.02 18.61 36.92
C GLN A 76 -15.96 17.14 37.29
N GLY A 77 -15.85 16.26 36.27
CA GLY A 77 -15.74 14.83 36.48
C GLY A 77 -14.29 14.33 36.48
N SER A 78 -13.45 14.92 35.63
CA SER A 78 -12.06 14.50 35.49
C SER A 78 -11.21 15.64 34.89
N THR A 79 -9.95 15.73 35.28
CA THR A 79 -8.96 16.64 34.70
C THR A 79 -8.51 16.24 33.30
N ARG A 80 -8.89 15.04 32.83
CA ARG A 80 -8.62 14.56 31.45
C ARG A 80 -9.67 15.03 30.43
N ALA A 81 -10.71 15.74 30.86
CA ALA A 81 -11.76 16.22 29.98
C ALA A 81 -11.19 17.16 28.91
N PRO A 82 -11.76 17.20 27.69
CA PRO A 82 -11.19 17.92 26.55
C PRO A 82 -10.98 19.42 26.77
N HIS A 83 -11.80 20.03 27.61
CA HIS A 83 -11.69 21.46 27.96
C HIS A 83 -10.56 21.79 28.95
N TRP A 84 -9.91 20.76 29.49
CA TRP A 84 -8.75 20.96 30.38
C TRP A 84 -7.45 20.97 29.56
N ARG A 85 -6.50 21.79 29.97
CA ARG A 85 -5.15 21.78 29.41
C ARG A 85 -4.53 20.42 29.67
N GLY A 86 -4.04 19.77 28.61
CA GLY A 86 -3.56 18.38 28.68
C GLY A 86 -4.66 17.32 28.74
N GLY A 87 -5.93 17.69 28.52
CA GLY A 87 -7.05 16.75 28.37
C GLY A 87 -7.03 16.01 27.02
N GLY A 88 -7.96 15.06 26.88
CA GLY A 88 -8.08 14.25 25.67
C GLY A 88 -8.68 14.97 24.49
N THR A 89 -8.31 14.58 23.28
CA THR A 89 -8.95 15.03 22.05
C THR A 89 -10.26 14.27 21.84
N VAL A 90 -11.34 14.97 21.46
CA VAL A 90 -12.65 14.33 21.23
C VAL A 90 -12.72 13.66 19.87
N PHE A 91 -12.57 14.43 18.79
CA PHE A 91 -12.67 13.98 17.40
C PHE A 91 -11.31 14.03 16.71
N GLY A 92 -10.29 13.45 17.34
CA GLY A 92 -8.97 13.35 16.72
C GLY A 92 -8.87 12.20 15.70
N PRO A 93 -7.79 12.15 14.93
CA PRO A 93 -7.55 11.06 14.01
C PRO A 93 -7.48 9.72 14.75
N ILE A 94 -8.06 8.71 14.14
CA ILE A 94 -8.02 7.31 14.59
C ILE A 94 -7.33 6.51 13.50
N PRO A 95 -6.46 5.56 13.83
CA PRO A 95 -5.85 4.68 12.84
C PRO A 95 -6.94 4.02 11.99
N ARG A 96 -6.78 4.11 10.69
CA ARG A 96 -7.72 3.50 9.74
C ARG A 96 -6.98 2.94 8.53
N ASP A 97 -7.55 1.96 7.91
CA ASP A 97 -7.12 1.45 6.63
C ASP A 97 -7.63 2.34 5.49
N TYR A 98 -6.77 2.60 4.53
CA TYR A 98 -7.08 3.33 3.30
C TYR A 98 -7.16 2.42 2.08
N THR A 99 -7.01 1.11 2.27
CA THR A 99 -7.01 0.13 1.19
C THR A 99 -8.30 0.19 0.39
N THR A 100 -8.13 0.36 -0.91
CA THR A 100 -9.24 0.40 -1.87
C THR A 100 -9.01 -0.66 -2.92
N GLU A 101 -9.92 -1.61 -3.03
CA GLU A 101 -9.88 -2.66 -4.04
C GLU A 101 -10.46 -2.17 -5.37
N VAL A 102 -9.76 -2.47 -6.45
CA VAL A 102 -10.21 -2.19 -7.83
C VAL A 102 -10.23 -3.49 -8.61
N PRO A 103 -11.33 -3.80 -9.35
CA PRO A 103 -11.43 -5.00 -10.16
C PRO A 103 -10.31 -5.11 -11.21
N ARG A 104 -9.86 -6.34 -11.51
CA ARG A 104 -8.78 -6.60 -12.48
C ARG A 104 -9.04 -5.98 -13.85
N LYS A 105 -10.30 -6.07 -14.37
CA LYS A 105 -10.69 -5.48 -15.65
C LYS A 105 -10.51 -3.97 -15.68
N VAL A 106 -10.85 -3.28 -14.58
CA VAL A 106 -10.68 -1.82 -14.44
C VAL A 106 -9.20 -1.44 -14.40
N LYS A 107 -8.36 -2.21 -13.67
CA LYS A 107 -6.89 -2.01 -13.65
C LYS A 107 -6.29 -2.20 -15.05
N ALA A 108 -6.70 -3.23 -15.79
CA ALA A 108 -6.23 -3.49 -17.15
C ALA A 108 -6.63 -2.35 -18.10
N LEU A 109 -7.89 -1.90 -18.04
CA LEU A 109 -8.37 -0.78 -18.85
C LEU A 109 -7.64 0.54 -18.50
N ALA A 110 -7.38 0.79 -17.22
CA ALA A 110 -6.61 1.95 -16.79
C ALA A 110 -5.17 1.93 -17.34
N ARG A 111 -4.50 0.76 -17.30
CA ARG A 111 -3.14 0.60 -17.86
C ARG A 111 -3.13 0.88 -19.35
N ARG A 112 -4.08 0.28 -20.10
CA ARG A 112 -4.22 0.49 -21.53
C ARG A 112 -4.45 1.97 -21.85
N SER A 113 -5.36 2.63 -21.14
CA SER A 113 -5.63 4.06 -21.29
C SER A 113 -4.41 4.94 -21.02
N ALA A 114 -3.60 4.61 -19.99
CA ALA A 114 -2.38 5.35 -19.67
C ALA A 114 -1.33 5.23 -20.79
N LEU A 115 -1.11 4.02 -21.31
CA LEU A 115 -0.18 3.78 -22.41
C LEU A 115 -0.67 4.45 -23.71
N ASN A 116 -1.96 4.39 -24.01
CA ASN A 116 -2.57 5.08 -25.14
C ASN A 116 -2.39 6.60 -25.06
N ALA A 117 -2.53 7.19 -23.86
CA ALA A 117 -2.29 8.62 -23.66
C ALA A 117 -0.86 8.99 -24.03
N ARG A 118 0.14 8.22 -23.55
CA ARG A 118 1.56 8.45 -23.83
C ARG A 118 1.90 8.21 -25.32
N ALA A 119 1.29 7.21 -25.94
CA ALA A 119 1.46 6.96 -27.37
C ALA A 119 0.91 8.11 -28.23
N ARG A 120 -0.28 8.64 -27.88
CA ARG A 120 -0.86 9.82 -28.55
C ARG A 120 -0.02 11.09 -28.41
N GLU A 121 0.61 11.27 -27.24
CA GLU A 121 1.53 12.39 -26.97
C GLU A 121 2.89 12.25 -27.69
N GLY A 122 3.15 11.12 -28.35
CA GLY A 122 4.47 10.82 -28.96
C GLY A 122 5.59 10.60 -27.93
N ARG A 123 5.23 10.30 -26.68
CA ARG A 123 6.16 10.08 -25.56
C ARG A 123 6.44 8.62 -25.25
N LEU A 124 5.98 7.73 -26.13
CA LEU A 124 6.25 6.30 -26.04
C LEU A 124 7.29 5.93 -27.10
N HIS A 125 8.36 5.29 -26.66
CA HIS A 125 9.52 4.92 -27.46
C HIS A 125 9.76 3.42 -27.34
N VAL A 126 10.17 2.80 -28.42
CA VAL A 126 10.46 1.37 -28.47
C VAL A 126 11.96 1.18 -28.66
N VAL A 127 12.55 0.28 -27.85
CA VAL A 127 13.96 -0.12 -27.94
C VAL A 127 14.02 -1.62 -28.14
N GLU A 128 14.93 -2.11 -28.97
CA GLU A 128 15.07 -3.55 -29.25
C GLU A 128 15.22 -4.39 -27.97
N LYS A 129 16.26 -4.20 -27.23
CA LYS A 129 16.53 -4.91 -25.97
C LYS A 129 17.57 -4.16 -25.15
N ILE A 130 17.32 -4.03 -23.86
CA ILE A 130 18.28 -3.47 -22.90
C ILE A 130 19.07 -4.63 -22.29
N ALA A 131 20.13 -5.07 -22.97
CA ALA A 131 21.00 -6.12 -22.51
C ALA A 131 22.20 -5.51 -21.76
N LEU A 132 22.24 -5.73 -20.43
CA LEU A 132 23.35 -5.37 -19.57
C LEU A 132 23.95 -6.65 -19.00
N GLU A 133 25.20 -6.96 -19.35
CA GLU A 133 25.92 -8.13 -18.82
C GLU A 133 26.15 -8.02 -17.31
N ALA A 134 26.51 -6.81 -16.86
CA ALA A 134 26.71 -6.49 -15.45
C ALA A 134 25.94 -5.21 -15.06
N PRO A 135 25.56 -5.04 -13.78
CA PRO A 135 24.94 -3.81 -13.33
C PRO A 135 25.87 -2.60 -13.50
N SER A 136 25.48 -1.60 -14.32
CA SER A 136 26.26 -0.41 -14.57
C SER A 136 25.36 0.81 -14.78
N THR A 137 25.41 1.74 -13.84
CA THR A 137 24.65 3.01 -13.92
C THR A 137 25.15 3.88 -15.07
N LYS A 138 26.48 3.86 -15.34
CA LYS A 138 27.12 4.67 -16.41
C LYS A 138 26.61 4.26 -17.80
N THR A 139 26.48 2.96 -18.06
CA THR A 139 25.99 2.46 -19.35
C THR A 139 24.52 2.82 -19.56
N LEU A 140 23.68 2.69 -18.54
CA LEU A 140 22.27 3.07 -18.62
C LEU A 140 22.10 4.58 -18.78
N ALA A 141 22.83 5.39 -18.01
CA ALA A 141 22.81 6.85 -18.17
C ALA A 141 23.29 7.30 -19.55
N GLY A 142 24.36 6.68 -20.08
CA GLY A 142 24.84 6.93 -21.43
C GLY A 142 23.83 6.56 -22.52
N LEU A 143 23.05 5.49 -22.34
CA LEU A 143 21.95 5.16 -23.22
C LEU A 143 20.85 6.23 -23.20
N LEU A 144 20.42 6.67 -22.01
CA LEU A 144 19.40 7.71 -21.86
C LEU A 144 19.84 9.05 -22.44
N ALA A 145 21.11 9.42 -22.27
CA ALA A 145 21.69 10.62 -22.87
C ALA A 145 21.68 10.56 -24.41
N LYS A 146 22.01 9.40 -25.01
CA LYS A 146 21.91 9.19 -26.47
C LYS A 146 20.49 9.30 -27.00
N LEU A 147 19.50 8.86 -26.20
CA LEU A 147 18.08 9.00 -26.53
C LEU A 147 17.56 10.43 -26.35
N GLY A 148 18.34 11.32 -25.72
CA GLY A 148 17.95 12.71 -25.44
C GLY A 148 17.02 12.87 -24.24
N PHE A 149 16.99 11.90 -23.32
CA PHE A 149 16.11 11.90 -22.14
C PHE A 149 16.84 12.20 -20.83
N ASP A 150 18.02 12.77 -20.94
CA ASP A 150 18.80 13.15 -19.75
C ASP A 150 18.06 14.17 -18.89
N GLY A 151 18.05 13.95 -17.57
CA GLY A 151 17.36 14.82 -16.62
C GLY A 151 15.81 14.74 -16.65
N GLN A 152 15.20 13.92 -17.50
CA GLN A 152 13.76 13.72 -17.54
C GLN A 152 13.32 12.50 -16.72
N LYS A 153 12.04 12.48 -16.33
CA LYS A 153 11.44 11.32 -15.71
C LYS A 153 11.19 10.24 -16.75
N VAL A 154 11.93 9.15 -16.68
CA VAL A 154 11.87 8.06 -17.66
C VAL A 154 11.39 6.77 -16.99
N LEU A 155 10.40 6.13 -17.59
CA LEU A 155 9.97 4.79 -17.25
C LEU A 155 10.47 3.80 -18.31
N VAL A 156 11.22 2.81 -17.88
CA VAL A 156 11.72 1.74 -18.75
C VAL A 156 10.94 0.47 -18.47
N LEU A 157 10.26 -0.04 -19.48
CA LEU A 157 9.46 -1.26 -19.42
C LEU A 157 10.22 -2.39 -20.12
N THR A 158 10.64 -3.38 -19.33
CA THR A 158 11.37 -4.55 -19.82
C THR A 158 10.42 -5.69 -20.16
N HIS A 159 10.80 -6.57 -21.06
CA HIS A 159 10.02 -7.77 -21.44
C HIS A 159 9.76 -8.69 -20.24
N GLY A 160 10.76 -8.83 -19.37
CA GLY A 160 10.66 -9.62 -18.14
C GLY A 160 11.46 -9.00 -17.00
N VAL A 161 11.71 -9.75 -15.94
CA VAL A 161 12.50 -9.27 -14.81
C VAL A 161 13.98 -9.17 -15.20
N ASN A 162 14.44 -7.95 -15.52
CA ASN A 162 15.84 -7.66 -15.79
C ASN A 162 16.52 -7.07 -14.56
N ARG A 163 17.14 -7.96 -13.75
CA ARG A 163 17.82 -7.58 -12.50
C ARG A 163 18.96 -6.58 -12.73
N ASN A 164 19.73 -6.75 -13.80
CA ASN A 164 20.86 -5.87 -14.08
C ASN A 164 20.40 -4.46 -14.46
N ALA A 165 19.36 -4.32 -15.28
CA ALA A 165 18.75 -3.03 -15.61
C ALA A 165 18.16 -2.36 -14.36
N TYR A 166 17.46 -3.10 -13.50
CA TYR A 166 16.91 -2.58 -12.25
C TYR A 166 18.01 -2.07 -11.30
N LEU A 167 19.08 -2.84 -11.07
CA LEU A 167 20.19 -2.42 -10.22
C LEU A 167 20.93 -1.22 -10.79
N SER A 168 21.03 -1.11 -12.11
CA SER A 168 21.65 0.02 -12.82
C SER A 168 20.83 1.32 -12.70
N SER A 169 19.50 1.22 -12.66
CA SER A 169 18.59 2.37 -12.57
C SER A 169 18.40 2.88 -11.15
N ARG A 170 18.54 2.03 -10.12
CA ARG A 170 18.17 2.35 -8.73
C ARG A 170 18.83 3.60 -8.17
N ASN A 171 20.04 3.96 -8.60
CA ASN A 171 20.74 5.17 -8.18
C ASN A 171 20.31 6.42 -8.97
N LEU A 172 19.59 6.27 -10.08
CA LEU A 172 19.12 7.37 -10.90
C LEU A 172 17.71 7.78 -10.40
N GLN A 173 17.58 8.95 -9.79
CA GLN A 173 16.34 9.40 -9.13
C GLN A 173 15.14 9.52 -10.06
N GLN A 174 15.39 9.78 -11.36
CA GLN A 174 14.34 10.05 -12.34
C GLN A 174 14.07 8.87 -13.27
N VAL A 175 14.70 7.72 -13.04
CA VAL A 175 14.59 6.53 -13.89
C VAL A 175 14.00 5.38 -13.11
N HIS A 176 12.87 4.85 -13.57
CA HIS A 176 12.25 3.67 -13.03
C HIS A 176 12.28 2.54 -14.05
N VAL A 177 12.74 1.37 -13.65
CA VAL A 177 12.74 0.15 -14.48
C VAL A 177 11.77 -0.85 -13.87
N VAL A 178 10.76 -1.24 -14.64
CA VAL A 178 9.69 -2.14 -14.21
C VAL A 178 9.41 -3.15 -15.33
N PRO A 179 9.13 -4.42 -15.02
CA PRO A 179 8.63 -5.35 -16.03
C PRO A 179 7.30 -4.86 -16.61
N TYR A 180 7.10 -5.05 -17.90
CA TYR A 180 5.84 -4.63 -18.56
C TYR A 180 4.59 -5.27 -17.93
N SER A 181 4.70 -6.49 -17.38
CA SER A 181 3.61 -7.17 -16.65
C SER A 181 3.11 -6.41 -15.42
N ASP A 182 4.02 -5.75 -14.70
CA ASP A 182 3.79 -5.21 -13.37
C ASP A 182 3.56 -3.70 -13.35
N VAL A 183 3.64 -3.05 -14.51
CA VAL A 183 3.51 -1.60 -14.61
C VAL A 183 2.16 -1.10 -14.09
N ALA A 184 2.19 -0.12 -13.20
CA ALA A 184 1.00 0.57 -12.73
C ALA A 184 0.66 1.78 -13.64
N PRO A 185 -0.64 2.13 -13.79
CA PRO A 185 -1.04 3.35 -14.53
C PRO A 185 -0.39 4.62 -13.98
N TYR A 186 -0.13 4.66 -12.67
CA TYR A 186 0.55 5.76 -12.01
C TYR A 186 1.96 5.97 -12.52
N ASP A 187 2.74 4.89 -12.68
CA ASP A 187 4.14 4.96 -13.13
C ASP A 187 4.24 5.51 -14.56
N VAL A 188 3.31 5.09 -15.42
CA VAL A 188 3.21 5.58 -16.80
C VAL A 188 2.91 7.08 -16.85
N LEU A 189 1.98 7.57 -16.02
CA LEU A 189 1.62 8.99 -15.99
C LEU A 189 2.61 9.85 -15.19
N TRP A 190 3.35 9.26 -14.24
CA TRP A 190 4.42 9.94 -13.53
C TRP A 190 5.61 10.26 -14.43
N SER A 191 5.91 9.38 -15.38
CA SER A 191 7.03 9.53 -16.30
C SER A 191 6.72 10.54 -17.41
N ALA A 192 7.74 11.32 -17.80
CA ALA A 192 7.66 12.19 -18.97
C ALA A 192 7.86 11.39 -20.27
N GLN A 193 8.73 10.39 -20.23
CA GLN A 193 9.02 9.50 -21.37
C GLN A 193 8.87 8.05 -20.94
N VAL A 194 8.33 7.23 -21.81
CA VAL A 194 8.16 5.78 -21.60
C VAL A 194 8.97 5.04 -22.67
N ILE A 195 9.89 4.20 -22.26
CA ILE A 195 10.69 3.34 -23.12
C ILE A 195 10.20 1.91 -22.91
N VAL A 196 9.87 1.22 -23.99
CA VAL A 196 9.38 -0.17 -23.94
C VAL A 196 10.33 -1.04 -24.76
N GLU A 197 10.74 -2.18 -24.23
CA GLU A 197 11.44 -3.20 -25.00
C GLU A 197 10.51 -3.83 -26.04
N GLU A 198 10.96 -4.02 -27.29
CA GLU A 198 10.20 -4.65 -28.38
C GLU A 198 9.64 -6.01 -27.95
N GLY A 199 10.46 -6.83 -27.26
CA GLY A 199 10.03 -8.14 -26.76
C GLY A 199 8.87 -8.09 -25.76
N ALA A 200 8.59 -6.94 -25.13
CA ALA A 200 7.48 -6.79 -24.19
C ALA A 200 6.09 -6.85 -24.87
N PHE A 201 6.03 -6.54 -26.16
CA PHE A 201 4.80 -6.65 -26.96
C PHE A 201 4.63 -8.06 -27.53
N THR A 202 5.69 -8.66 -28.08
CA THR A 202 5.64 -9.97 -28.75
C THR A 202 5.52 -11.14 -27.76
N GLY A 203 6.16 -11.06 -26.58
CA GLY A 203 6.10 -12.12 -25.58
C GLY A 203 4.72 -12.36 -24.98
N ARG A 204 3.83 -11.37 -25.06
CA ARG A 204 2.47 -11.49 -24.52
C ARG A 204 1.53 -12.26 -25.42
N GLU A 205 1.75 -12.22 -26.73
CA GLU A 205 0.96 -13.00 -27.71
C GLU A 205 1.25 -14.50 -27.57
N ALA A 206 2.50 -14.86 -27.34
CA ALA A 206 2.88 -16.26 -27.12
C ALA A 206 2.32 -16.81 -25.80
N GLU A 207 2.42 -16.06 -24.68
CA GLU A 207 1.90 -16.50 -23.39
C GLU A 207 0.37 -16.58 -23.34
N VAL A 208 -0.34 -15.64 -24.00
CA VAL A 208 -1.81 -15.64 -24.05
C VAL A 208 -2.32 -16.77 -24.93
N THR A 209 -1.69 -17.03 -26.06
CA THR A 209 -2.05 -18.16 -26.94
C THR A 209 -1.74 -19.50 -26.27
N GLU A 210 -0.61 -19.67 -25.59
CA GLU A 210 -0.29 -20.86 -24.83
C GLU A 210 -1.22 -21.05 -23.62
N ALA A 211 -1.53 -19.98 -22.88
CA ALA A 211 -2.46 -20.05 -21.76
C ALA A 211 -3.90 -20.35 -22.19
N LEU A 212 -4.35 -19.81 -23.31
CA LEU A 212 -5.67 -20.10 -23.88
C LEU A 212 -5.75 -21.53 -24.44
N THR A 213 -4.71 -22.00 -25.13
CA THR A 213 -4.66 -23.37 -25.64
C THR A 213 -4.55 -24.38 -24.49
N ALA A 214 -3.76 -24.10 -23.46
CA ALA A 214 -3.68 -24.94 -22.26
C ALA A 214 -4.98 -24.92 -21.42
N ALA A 215 -5.69 -23.82 -21.37
CA ALA A 215 -6.98 -23.71 -20.68
C ALA A 215 -8.10 -24.44 -21.44
N VAL A 216 -8.10 -24.41 -22.75
CA VAL A 216 -9.03 -25.16 -23.62
C VAL A 216 -8.76 -26.65 -23.54
N ALA A 217 -7.48 -27.07 -23.48
CA ALA A 217 -7.09 -28.48 -23.33
C ALA A 217 -7.40 -29.05 -21.93
N LYS A 218 -7.48 -28.23 -20.88
CA LYS A 218 -7.73 -28.66 -19.49
C LYS A 218 -9.19 -28.67 -19.04
N SER A 219 -10.14 -28.26 -19.89
CA SER A 219 -11.56 -28.32 -19.54
C SER A 219 -12.35 -29.28 -20.45
N PRO A 220 -12.41 -30.59 -20.16
CA PRO A 220 -13.52 -31.38 -20.63
C PRO A 220 -14.78 -30.88 -19.89
N ARG A 221 -15.63 -30.13 -20.60
CA ARG A 221 -16.95 -29.79 -20.11
C ARG A 221 -17.76 -31.06 -20.00
N THR A 222 -17.70 -31.74 -18.85
CA THR A 222 -18.79 -32.65 -18.48
C THR A 222 -20.00 -31.81 -18.10
N PRO A 223 -21.17 -32.03 -18.71
CA PRO A 223 -22.37 -31.31 -18.34
C PRO A 223 -22.73 -31.71 -16.90
N LYS A 224 -22.69 -30.74 -15.98
CA LYS A 224 -23.09 -30.90 -14.61
C LYS A 224 -24.58 -31.22 -14.56
N ALA A 225 -24.91 -32.48 -14.28
CA ALA A 225 -26.28 -32.93 -14.09
C ALA A 225 -27.04 -32.01 -13.13
N ALA A 226 -28.24 -31.58 -13.56
CA ALA A 226 -29.12 -30.72 -12.80
C ALA A 226 -29.39 -31.35 -11.42
N LYS A 227 -29.06 -30.67 -10.33
CA LYS A 227 -29.40 -31.06 -8.97
C LYS A 227 -30.91 -30.93 -8.82
N ALA A 228 -31.56 -32.07 -8.52
CA ALA A 228 -32.94 -32.17 -8.11
C ALA A 228 -33.26 -31.25 -6.92
N PRO A 229 -34.48 -30.69 -6.80
CA PRO A 229 -34.86 -29.78 -5.73
C PRO A 229 -34.86 -30.49 -4.39
N ARG A 230 -34.15 -29.94 -3.43
CA ARG A 230 -34.01 -30.42 -2.07
C ARG A 230 -35.34 -30.19 -1.33
N ALA A 231 -36.01 -31.30 -0.92
CA ALA A 231 -37.23 -31.28 -0.16
C ALA A 231 -37.08 -30.43 1.12
N ALA A 232 -38.13 -29.65 1.39
CA ALA A 232 -38.26 -28.78 2.56
C ALA A 232 -38.20 -29.61 3.86
N LYS A 233 -37.24 -29.28 4.74
CA LYS A 233 -37.18 -29.81 6.10
C LYS A 233 -38.25 -29.14 6.96
N ALA A 234 -39.16 -29.95 7.48
CA ALA A 234 -40.21 -29.60 8.42
C ALA A 234 -39.67 -28.86 9.65
N VAL A 235 -40.36 -27.77 10.00
CA VAL A 235 -40.20 -26.98 11.21
C VAL A 235 -40.56 -27.83 12.42
N LYS A 236 -39.63 -28.10 13.35
CA LYS A 236 -39.90 -28.67 14.67
C LYS A 236 -40.22 -27.55 15.65
N ALA A 237 -41.40 -27.71 16.30
CA ALA A 237 -41.97 -26.86 17.34
C ALA A 237 -41.08 -26.77 18.62
N PRO A 238 -41.20 -25.68 19.40
CA PRO A 238 -40.37 -25.44 20.59
C PRO A 238 -40.83 -26.30 21.77
N LYS A 239 -39.90 -26.97 22.45
CA LYS A 239 -40.14 -27.67 23.73
C LYS A 239 -39.94 -26.73 24.92
N ALA A 240 -40.94 -26.86 25.80
CA ALA A 240 -41.19 -26.12 27.01
C ALA A 240 -40.03 -26.07 28.03
N THR A 241 -40.04 -24.95 28.74
CA THR A 241 -39.39 -24.61 29.99
C THR A 241 -39.43 -25.69 31.06
N LYS A 242 -38.32 -25.98 31.73
CA LYS A 242 -38.26 -26.62 33.05
C LYS A 242 -37.42 -25.82 34.04
N ALA A 243 -38.12 -25.55 35.08
CA ALA A 243 -37.93 -24.96 36.38
C ALA A 243 -36.52 -24.99 37.03
N VAL A 244 -36.31 -23.89 37.72
CA VAL A 244 -35.37 -23.54 38.78
C VAL A 244 -35.31 -24.60 39.89
N LYS A 245 -34.10 -24.98 40.32
CA LYS A 245 -33.86 -25.52 41.68
C LYS A 245 -32.56 -24.93 42.22
N ALA A 246 -32.73 -24.16 43.28
CA ALA A 246 -31.72 -23.68 44.20
C ALA A 246 -31.15 -24.78 45.10
N ALA A 247 -29.89 -24.82 45.37
CA ALA A 247 -29.29 -25.37 46.59
C ALA A 247 -27.82 -24.89 46.72
N LYS A 248 -27.63 -24.01 47.70
CA LYS A 248 -26.85 -24.19 48.93
C LYS A 248 -25.31 -24.32 48.81
N LYS A 249 -24.64 -23.29 49.38
CA LYS A 249 -23.25 -23.27 49.90
C LYS A 249 -23.05 -24.40 50.92
N PRO A 250 -21.80 -24.81 51.23
CA PRO A 250 -21.12 -24.22 52.40
C PRO A 250 -19.63 -23.91 52.21
N ALA A 251 -19.15 -23.14 53.20
CA ALA A 251 -17.83 -22.65 53.47
C ALA A 251 -16.94 -23.66 54.15
N ALA A 252 -15.61 -23.53 54.02
CA ALA A 252 -14.57 -23.84 55.00
C ALA A 252 -13.24 -23.29 54.42
N THR A 253 -12.65 -22.24 54.97
CA THR A 253 -11.71 -22.01 56.07
C THR A 253 -10.34 -22.72 56.01
N LYS A 254 -9.33 -21.90 56.30
CA LYS A 254 -7.94 -22.16 56.81
C LYS A 254 -6.86 -22.41 55.72
N ALA A 255 -5.62 -21.93 55.82
CA ALA A 255 -4.84 -21.23 56.85
C ALA A 255 -3.56 -20.68 56.19
N VAL A 256 -3.18 -19.48 56.49
CA VAL A 256 -1.92 -18.99 57.12
C VAL A 256 -0.63 -19.80 56.86
N LYS A 257 0.36 -19.19 56.27
CA LYS A 257 1.73 -19.24 56.74
C LYS A 257 2.56 -18.01 56.31
N LYS A 258 3.01 -17.29 57.31
CA LYS A 258 4.05 -16.27 57.33
C LYS A 258 5.43 -16.90 57.13
N THR A 259 6.36 -16.17 56.54
CA THR A 259 7.77 -15.96 56.94
C THR A 259 8.30 -14.82 56.06
N SER A 260 8.58 -13.63 56.55
CA SER A 260 9.67 -13.05 57.35
C SER A 260 11.05 -13.28 56.72
N ALA A 261 11.74 -12.25 56.29
CA ALA A 261 12.86 -11.54 56.91
C ALA A 261 13.67 -10.84 55.82
N LYS A 262 13.88 -9.50 55.98
CA LYS A 262 15.06 -8.79 56.51
C LYS A 262 16.24 -8.75 55.51
N LYS A 263 16.72 -7.62 55.07
CA LYS A 263 17.64 -6.61 55.59
C LYS A 263 18.07 -5.68 54.47
N ALA A 264 17.96 -4.40 54.50
CA ALA A 264 18.72 -3.35 55.14
C ALA A 264 19.93 -2.84 54.32
N ALA A 265 19.96 -1.51 54.22
CA ALA A 265 21.11 -0.59 54.13
C ALA A 265 21.68 -0.38 52.69
N ALA A 266 22.07 0.78 52.22
CA ALA A 266 22.34 2.09 52.80
C ALA A 266 22.44 3.14 51.68
N LYS A 267 22.07 4.36 52.00
CA LYS A 267 22.53 5.59 51.30
C LYS A 267 24.04 5.80 51.55
N PRO A 268 24.76 6.60 50.74
CA PRO A 268 24.86 8.00 51.08
C PRO A 268 24.88 9.00 49.90
N ALA A 269 24.62 10.25 50.28
CA ALA A 269 24.64 11.48 49.54
C ALA A 269 26.06 12.04 49.37
N ALA A 270 26.28 12.80 48.27
CA ALA A 270 27.20 13.94 48.21
C ALA A 270 26.79 14.79 46.99
N LYS A 271 26.26 15.97 47.16
CA LYS A 271 26.79 17.32 47.38
C LYS A 271 27.60 17.89 46.22
N LYS A 272 27.04 19.01 45.68
CA LYS A 272 27.68 20.27 45.19
C LYS A 272 28.49 20.18 43.88
N ALA A 273 28.35 21.08 42.91
CA ALA A 273 28.45 22.54 42.95
C ALA A 273 28.06 23.15 41.59
N ALA A 274 27.47 24.32 41.58
CA ALA A 274 27.46 25.25 40.45
C ALA A 274 28.81 26.00 40.37
N PRO A 275 29.18 26.53 39.21
CA PRO A 275 29.65 27.91 39.15
C PRO A 275 29.05 28.70 37.95
N LYS A 276 28.51 29.87 38.25
CA LYS A 276 29.05 31.23 38.02
C LYS A 276 29.22 31.67 36.54
N LYS A 277 28.45 32.70 36.27
CA LYS A 277 28.54 33.70 35.20
C LYS A 277 29.96 34.18 34.96
N LYS A 278 30.30 34.43 33.69
CA LYS A 278 31.12 35.57 33.26
C LYS A 278 30.52 36.27 32.07
N LYS A 279 30.33 37.55 32.25
CA LYS A 279 30.14 38.64 31.29
C LYS A 279 31.50 38.91 30.55
N GLY A 280 31.37 39.58 29.43
CA GLY A 280 32.44 40.37 28.81
C GLY A 280 32.63 39.90 27.35
N GLU A 281 32.41 40.71 26.57
CA GLU A 281 32.60 41.74 25.58
C GLU A 281 31.89 41.40 24.26
#